data_f0861215d3fb86d9d2c30879aa77cee7
#
_entry.id   f0861215d3fb86d9d2c30879aa77cee7
#
_cell.length_a   1.000
_cell.length_b   1.000
_cell.length_c   1.000
_cell.angle_alpha   90.00
_cell.angle_beta   90.00
_cell.angle_gamma   90.00
#
_symmetry.space_group_name_H-M   'P 1'
#
loop_
_entity.id
_entity.type
_entity.pdbx_description
1 polymer ?
#
loop_
_entity_poly.entity_id
_entity_poly.type
_entity_poly.pdbx_seq_one_letter_code
_entity_poly.pdbx_strand_id
1 'polypeptide(L)'
;MRFLDAACCPVEENSRAFTDAALAELRARRWSAGGWARFAGRVTVRSAEQVAAHQRAATELTVLHSAFAIAGRGRGRRWILVSWLMAVTHLGLLGERRSVGWPNVISLARANLPVTGEPLGRWVGVAALVSDRLDGTLARRTQPTMFGFYADALADAAFWTWLGVRHEPSPWLRVATLAAWAAPVVAVTAASVRKGEMVESPRFLLLRPAAALQVVLAVRTLHNRPSPHRAAASNTHGIA
;
A
#
# COMPACT_ATOMS: atom_id res chain seq x y z
N MET A 1 10.83 12.05 -19.77
CA MET A 1 9.38 12.11 -19.65
C MET A 1 9.09 12.96 -18.41
N ARG A 2 8.74 14.23 -18.62
CA ARG A 2 8.62 15.27 -17.60
C ARG A 2 7.25 15.14 -16.91
N PHE A 3 7.17 14.51 -15.75
CA PHE A 3 5.92 14.36 -14.98
C PHE A 3 5.93 15.14 -13.66
N LEU A 4 6.89 16.03 -13.43
CA LEU A 4 7.07 16.70 -12.13
C LEU A 4 7.16 18.23 -12.20
N ASP A 5 6.80 18.86 -13.34
CA ASP A 5 6.59 20.31 -13.39
C ASP A 5 5.09 20.68 -13.28
N ALA A 6 4.23 19.75 -12.84
CA ALA A 6 2.87 20.12 -12.45
C ALA A 6 2.96 20.90 -11.14
N ALA A 7 2.52 22.14 -11.19
CA ALA A 7 2.46 23.08 -10.08
C ALA A 7 2.12 22.36 -8.76
N CYS A 8 3.04 22.45 -7.80
CA CYS A 8 2.89 21.89 -6.46
C CYS A 8 1.63 22.52 -5.84
N CYS A 9 0.58 21.71 -5.64
CA CYS A 9 -0.63 22.19 -4.99
C CYS A 9 -0.29 22.64 -3.55
N PRO A 10 -0.76 23.79 -3.08
CA PRO A 10 -0.46 24.31 -1.74
C PRO A 10 -0.76 23.32 -0.61
N VAL A 11 -1.68 22.38 -0.83
CA VAL A 11 -2.08 21.35 0.13
C VAL A 11 -1.05 20.21 0.23
N GLU A 12 -0.35 19.90 -0.87
CA GLU A 12 0.73 18.89 -0.87
C GLU A 12 1.97 19.38 -0.14
N GLU A 13 2.37 20.63 -0.41
CA GLU A 13 3.45 21.28 0.35
C GLU A 13 3.16 21.28 1.85
N ASN A 14 1.91 21.54 2.22
CA ASN A 14 1.48 21.52 3.62
C ASN A 14 1.61 20.13 4.25
N SER A 15 1.27 19.04 3.53
CA SER A 15 1.38 17.66 4.04
C SER A 15 2.84 17.22 4.18
N ARG A 16 3.69 17.53 3.21
CA ARG A 16 5.12 17.22 3.26
C ARG A 16 5.81 18.04 4.36
N ALA A 17 5.59 19.36 4.38
CA ALA A 17 6.15 20.26 5.38
C ALA A 17 5.75 19.84 6.81
N PHE A 18 4.50 19.41 7.00
CA PHE A 18 4.06 18.87 8.29
C PHE A 18 4.85 17.62 8.68
N THR A 19 5.03 16.67 7.76
CA THR A 19 5.75 15.42 8.02
C THR A 19 7.21 15.70 8.31
N ASP A 20 7.85 16.58 7.56
CA ASP A 20 9.24 16.99 7.76
C ASP A 20 9.42 17.66 9.13
N ALA A 21 8.52 18.57 9.51
CA ALA A 21 8.54 19.20 10.82
C ALA A 21 8.36 18.18 11.97
N ALA A 22 7.47 17.18 11.79
CA ALA A 22 7.25 16.14 12.78
C ALA A 22 8.45 15.20 12.93
N LEU A 23 9.09 14.84 11.81
CA LEU A 23 10.33 14.04 11.80
C LEU A 23 11.51 14.79 12.37
N ALA A 24 11.66 16.08 12.06
CA ALA A 24 12.70 16.95 12.62
C ALA A 24 12.58 17.06 14.15
N GLU A 25 11.35 17.22 14.67
CA GLU A 25 11.11 17.22 16.13
C GLU A 25 11.46 15.85 16.75
N LEU A 26 11.07 14.75 16.12
CA LEU A 26 11.42 13.40 16.58
C LEU A 26 12.93 13.21 16.67
N ARG A 27 13.66 13.64 15.63
CA ARG A 27 15.13 13.62 15.62
C ARG A 27 15.74 14.51 16.71
N ALA A 28 15.25 15.73 16.88
CA ALA A 28 15.71 16.64 17.93
C ALA A 28 15.55 16.04 19.34
N ARG A 29 14.52 15.21 19.54
CA ARG A 29 14.27 14.45 20.77
C ARG A 29 15.04 13.13 20.84
N ARG A 30 16.01 12.92 19.96
CA ARG A 30 16.88 11.72 19.90
C ARG A 30 16.09 10.41 19.90
N TRP A 31 14.96 10.38 19.17
CA TRP A 31 14.08 9.20 19.08
C TRP A 31 13.63 8.60 20.41
N SER A 32 13.56 9.41 21.46
CA SER A 32 13.10 8.99 22.78
C SER A 32 11.65 8.52 22.76
N ALA A 33 11.24 7.69 23.72
CA ALA A 33 9.86 7.24 23.85
C ALA A 33 8.86 8.40 23.89
N GLY A 34 9.17 9.49 24.61
CA GLY A 34 8.38 10.72 24.63
C GLY A 34 8.37 11.44 23.27
N GLY A 35 9.46 11.36 22.51
CA GLY A 35 9.52 11.86 21.12
C GLY A 35 8.57 11.08 20.20
N TRP A 36 8.59 9.77 20.27
CA TRP A 36 7.67 8.91 19.51
C TRP A 36 6.20 9.10 19.90
N ALA A 37 5.89 9.22 21.19
CA ALA A 37 4.53 9.48 21.65
C ALA A 37 4.01 10.82 21.11
N ARG A 38 4.84 11.88 21.11
CA ARG A 38 4.47 13.17 20.52
C ARG A 38 4.29 13.09 19.01
N PHE A 39 5.20 12.44 18.31
CA PHE A 39 5.10 12.23 16.88
C PHE A 39 3.78 11.54 16.54
N ALA A 40 3.47 10.41 17.20
CA ALA A 40 2.23 9.68 17.01
C ALA A 40 1.00 10.56 17.31
N GLY A 41 1.01 11.32 18.40
CA GLY A 41 -0.08 12.24 18.76
C GLY A 41 -0.31 13.30 17.69
N ARG A 42 0.74 13.96 17.18
CA ARG A 42 0.64 14.96 16.11
C ARG A 42 0.10 14.37 14.82
N VAL A 43 0.63 13.20 14.41
CA VAL A 43 0.15 12.50 13.20
C VAL A 43 -1.32 12.10 13.35
N THR A 44 -1.74 11.62 14.54
CA THR A 44 -3.14 11.24 14.79
C THR A 44 -4.07 12.45 14.69
N VAL A 45 -3.72 13.57 15.33
CA VAL A 45 -4.51 14.82 15.26
C VAL A 45 -4.62 15.28 13.80
N ARG A 46 -3.49 15.35 13.08
CA ARG A 46 -3.49 15.74 11.68
C ARG A 46 -4.34 14.82 10.81
N SER A 47 -4.24 13.51 11.04
CA SER A 47 -5.06 12.53 10.31
C SER A 47 -6.55 12.72 10.58
N ALA A 48 -6.94 13.00 11.82
CA ALA A 48 -8.34 13.28 12.17
C ALA A 48 -8.86 14.55 11.47
N GLU A 49 -8.07 15.62 11.42
CA GLU A 49 -8.39 16.83 10.67
C GLU A 49 -8.59 16.55 9.18
N GLN A 50 -7.72 15.72 8.59
CA GLN A 50 -7.83 15.34 7.18
C GLN A 50 -9.05 14.46 6.90
N VAL A 51 -9.42 13.56 7.81
CA VAL A 51 -10.66 12.79 7.74
C VAL A 51 -11.87 13.72 7.76
N ALA A 52 -11.88 14.71 8.66
CA ALA A 52 -12.96 15.69 8.75
C ALA A 52 -13.07 16.55 7.49
N ALA A 53 -11.93 16.90 6.86
CA ALA A 53 -11.90 17.65 5.60
C ALA A 53 -12.31 16.80 4.38
N HIS A 54 -12.06 15.48 4.40
CA HIS A 54 -12.30 14.57 3.27
C HIS A 54 -13.34 13.49 3.60
N GLN A 55 -14.46 13.86 4.23
CA GLN A 55 -15.48 12.91 4.72
C GLN A 55 -15.98 11.93 3.65
N ARG A 56 -16.20 12.41 2.42
CA ARG A 56 -16.64 11.56 1.31
C ARG A 56 -15.59 10.49 0.98
N ALA A 57 -14.33 10.88 0.83
CA ALA A 57 -13.25 9.93 0.55
C ALA A 57 -13.06 8.94 1.71
N ALA A 58 -13.17 9.39 2.97
CA ALA A 58 -13.12 8.52 4.14
C ALA A 58 -14.26 7.50 4.14
N THR A 59 -15.47 7.91 3.75
CA THR A 59 -16.62 7.00 3.59
C THR A 59 -16.39 6.00 2.48
N GLU A 60 -15.92 6.44 1.31
CA GLU A 60 -15.59 5.57 0.18
C GLU A 60 -14.55 4.51 0.57
N LEU A 61 -13.49 4.89 1.30
CA LEU A 61 -12.49 3.97 1.83
C LEU A 61 -13.08 2.98 2.83
N THR A 62 -13.93 3.45 3.73
CA THR A 62 -14.56 2.60 4.74
C THR A 62 -15.49 1.58 4.08
N VAL A 63 -16.29 1.99 3.11
CA VAL A 63 -17.17 1.09 2.33
C VAL A 63 -16.34 0.05 1.59
N LEU A 64 -15.26 0.45 0.91
CA LEU A 64 -14.37 -0.47 0.19
C LEU A 64 -13.79 -1.54 1.13
N HIS A 65 -13.18 -1.12 2.25
CA HIS A 65 -12.57 -2.05 3.18
C HIS A 65 -13.59 -2.93 3.91
N SER A 66 -14.79 -2.40 4.20
CA SER A 66 -15.91 -3.18 4.74
C SER A 66 -16.37 -4.27 3.77
N ALA A 67 -16.45 -3.95 2.47
CA ALA A 67 -16.77 -4.93 1.43
C ALA A 67 -15.73 -6.08 1.42
N PHE A 68 -14.43 -5.77 1.54
CA PHE A 68 -13.39 -6.79 1.65
C PHE A 68 -13.48 -7.59 2.96
N ALA A 69 -13.85 -6.96 4.08
CA ALA A 69 -14.06 -7.65 5.35
C ALA A 69 -15.19 -8.68 5.26
N ILE A 70 -16.28 -8.31 4.60
CA ILE A 70 -17.44 -9.19 4.35
C ILE A 70 -17.05 -10.30 3.38
N ALA A 71 -16.45 -9.97 2.23
CA ALA A 71 -16.02 -10.94 1.23
C ALA A 71 -15.00 -11.94 1.79
N GLY A 72 -14.09 -11.49 2.63
CA GLY A 72 -13.10 -12.32 3.33
C GLY A 72 -13.68 -13.15 4.47
N ARG A 73 -15.00 -13.01 4.77
CA ARG A 73 -15.67 -13.74 5.86
C ARG A 73 -14.94 -13.62 7.21
N GLY A 74 -14.43 -12.43 7.49
CA GLY A 74 -13.67 -12.14 8.70
C GLY A 74 -12.21 -12.62 8.69
N ARG A 75 -11.76 -13.29 7.63
CA ARG A 75 -10.34 -13.61 7.43
C ARG A 75 -9.56 -12.31 7.16
N GLY A 76 -8.30 -12.26 7.62
CA GLY A 76 -7.43 -11.12 7.34
C GLY A 76 -7.90 -9.79 7.95
N ARG A 77 -8.68 -9.78 9.02
CA ARG A 77 -9.17 -8.55 9.69
C ARG A 77 -8.04 -7.56 10.00
N ARG A 78 -6.89 -8.09 10.48
CA ARG A 78 -5.71 -7.26 10.77
C ARG A 78 -5.15 -6.61 9.51
N TRP A 79 -5.11 -7.34 8.40
CA TRP A 79 -4.68 -6.82 7.10
C TRP A 79 -5.58 -5.69 6.62
N ILE A 80 -6.90 -5.92 6.64
CA ILE A 80 -7.88 -4.91 6.23
C ILE A 80 -7.78 -3.66 7.12
N LEU A 81 -7.67 -3.83 8.44
CA LEU A 81 -7.53 -2.73 9.37
C LEU A 81 -6.25 -1.91 9.09
N VAL A 82 -5.12 -2.56 8.88
CA VAL A 82 -3.86 -1.89 8.55
C VAL A 82 -3.97 -1.16 7.21
N SER A 83 -4.52 -1.81 6.17
CA SER A 83 -4.75 -1.20 4.86
C SER A 83 -5.67 0.02 4.97
N TRP A 84 -6.76 -0.09 5.71
CA TRP A 84 -7.69 1.00 5.95
C TRP A 84 -7.04 2.16 6.71
N LEU A 85 -6.34 1.88 7.82
CA LEU A 85 -5.61 2.89 8.59
C LEU A 85 -4.58 3.62 7.72
N MET A 86 -3.79 2.88 6.94
CA MET A 86 -2.82 3.46 6.01
C MET A 86 -3.50 4.41 5.02
N ALA A 87 -4.61 3.99 4.40
CA ALA A 87 -5.32 4.83 3.45
C ALA A 87 -5.94 6.07 4.12
N VAL A 88 -6.62 5.91 5.26
CA VAL A 88 -7.32 7.00 5.95
C VAL A 88 -6.34 8.04 6.52
N THR A 89 -5.20 7.60 7.07
CA THR A 89 -4.20 8.54 7.61
C THR A 89 -3.48 9.35 6.53
N HIS A 90 -3.60 8.95 5.26
CA HIS A 90 -2.97 9.64 4.12
C HIS A 90 -3.97 10.44 3.26
N LEU A 91 -5.22 10.64 3.73
CA LEU A 91 -6.24 11.40 2.99
C LEU A 91 -5.80 12.81 2.61
N GLY A 92 -4.94 13.43 3.39
CA GLY A 92 -4.38 14.75 3.07
C GLY A 92 -3.58 14.81 1.76
N LEU A 93 -3.16 13.66 1.22
CA LEU A 93 -2.49 13.57 -0.08
C LEU A 93 -3.47 13.59 -1.28
N LEU A 94 -4.78 13.62 -1.04
CA LEU A 94 -5.79 13.84 -2.07
C LEU A 94 -5.82 15.30 -2.57
N GLY A 95 -5.25 16.23 -1.81
CA GLY A 95 -5.33 17.66 -2.10
C GLY A 95 -6.77 18.16 -1.98
N GLU A 96 -7.26 18.86 -2.97
CA GLU A 96 -8.62 19.44 -2.97
C GLU A 96 -9.71 18.44 -3.38
N ARG A 97 -9.35 17.20 -3.70
CA ARG A 97 -10.31 16.20 -4.16
C ARG A 97 -11.17 15.67 -3.01
N ARG A 98 -12.47 15.62 -3.27
CA ARG A 98 -13.46 15.11 -2.33
C ARG A 98 -13.66 13.59 -2.37
N SER A 99 -13.17 12.92 -3.42
CA SER A 99 -13.35 11.49 -3.67
C SER A 99 -12.01 10.82 -3.90
N VAL A 100 -11.88 9.57 -3.47
CA VAL A 100 -10.70 8.72 -3.71
C VAL A 100 -10.46 8.53 -5.22
N GLY A 101 -11.52 8.38 -6.00
CA GLY A 101 -11.46 8.15 -7.45
C GLY A 101 -11.16 6.69 -7.82
N TRP A 102 -11.65 6.28 -9.00
CA TRP A 102 -11.55 4.89 -9.46
C TRP A 102 -10.14 4.33 -9.56
N PRO A 103 -9.10 5.07 -10.03
CA PRO A 103 -7.74 4.53 -10.04
C PRO A 103 -7.30 4.05 -8.66
N ASN A 104 -7.51 4.90 -7.65
CA ASN A 104 -7.09 4.59 -6.28
C ASN A 104 -7.93 3.46 -5.65
N VAL A 105 -9.22 3.37 -6.01
CA VAL A 105 -10.08 2.24 -5.59
C VAL A 105 -9.53 0.92 -6.14
N ILE A 106 -9.07 0.89 -7.39
CA ILE A 106 -8.50 -0.32 -8.01
C ILE A 106 -7.17 -0.69 -7.34
N SER A 107 -6.28 0.27 -7.09
CA SER A 107 -5.02 0.03 -6.37
C SER A 107 -5.26 -0.52 -4.96
N LEU A 108 -6.21 0.08 -4.22
CA LEU A 108 -6.56 -0.39 -2.87
C LEU A 108 -7.28 -1.75 -2.88
N ALA A 109 -8.07 -2.04 -3.92
CA ALA A 109 -8.66 -3.36 -4.12
C ALA A 109 -7.55 -4.40 -4.32
N ARG A 110 -6.53 -4.11 -5.15
CA ARG A 110 -5.34 -4.96 -5.31
C ARG A 110 -4.63 -5.22 -3.99
N ALA A 111 -4.43 -4.19 -3.16
CA ALA A 111 -3.83 -4.33 -1.84
C ALA A 111 -4.60 -5.30 -0.94
N ASN A 112 -5.92 -5.42 -1.12
CA ASN A 112 -6.80 -6.26 -0.30
C ASN A 112 -7.14 -7.63 -0.94
N LEU A 113 -6.65 -7.94 -2.16
CA LEU A 113 -6.77 -9.28 -2.75
C LEU A 113 -6.27 -10.43 -1.85
N PRO A 114 -5.23 -10.26 -1.01
CA PRO A 114 -4.81 -11.28 -0.06
C PRO A 114 -5.93 -11.83 0.82
N VAL A 115 -6.92 -11.03 1.11
CA VAL A 115 -8.05 -11.40 2.00
C VAL A 115 -9.10 -12.22 1.26
N THR A 116 -9.27 -11.97 -0.04
CA THR A 116 -10.30 -12.60 -0.88
C THR A 116 -9.72 -13.40 -2.04
N GLY A 117 -8.40 -13.60 -2.07
CA GLY A 117 -7.70 -14.22 -3.21
C GLY A 117 -8.02 -15.70 -3.45
N GLU A 118 -8.59 -16.40 -2.48
CA GLU A 118 -8.95 -17.83 -2.64
C GLU A 118 -9.91 -18.08 -3.82
N PRO A 119 -10.96 -17.27 -4.06
CA PRO A 119 -11.84 -17.44 -5.23
C PRO A 119 -11.12 -17.27 -6.57
N LEU A 120 -10.08 -16.46 -6.62
CA LEU A 120 -9.27 -16.25 -7.82
C LEU A 120 -8.24 -17.37 -8.02
N GLY A 121 -7.88 -18.09 -6.95
CA GLY A 121 -6.93 -19.19 -6.99
C GLY A 121 -5.64 -18.81 -7.73
N ARG A 122 -5.29 -19.62 -8.74
CA ARG A 122 -4.10 -19.41 -9.58
C ARG A 122 -4.12 -18.10 -10.40
N TRP A 123 -5.29 -17.49 -10.59
CA TRP A 123 -5.43 -16.28 -11.39
C TRP A 123 -5.17 -14.99 -10.62
N VAL A 124 -4.93 -15.07 -9.31
CA VAL A 124 -4.76 -13.88 -8.46
C VAL A 124 -3.61 -12.97 -8.91
N GLY A 125 -2.48 -13.53 -9.37
CA GLY A 125 -1.36 -12.77 -9.90
C GLY A 125 -1.70 -12.07 -11.22
N VAL A 126 -2.44 -12.74 -12.10
CA VAL A 126 -2.92 -12.14 -13.37
C VAL A 126 -3.92 -11.02 -13.09
N ALA A 127 -4.86 -11.22 -12.15
CA ALA A 127 -5.81 -10.19 -11.74
C ALA A 127 -5.10 -8.94 -11.21
N ALA A 128 -4.01 -9.12 -10.47
CA ALA A 128 -3.19 -8.01 -9.99
C ALA A 128 -2.50 -7.25 -11.15
N LEU A 129 -1.91 -7.95 -12.11
CA LEU A 129 -1.30 -7.32 -13.29
C LEU A 129 -2.33 -6.56 -14.14
N VAL A 130 -3.52 -7.13 -14.31
CA VAL A 130 -4.61 -6.47 -15.05
C VAL A 130 -5.08 -5.22 -14.30
N SER A 131 -5.24 -5.31 -12.98
CA SER A 131 -5.66 -4.16 -12.16
C SER A 131 -4.64 -3.02 -12.22
N ASP A 132 -3.33 -3.32 -12.20
CA ASP A 132 -2.25 -2.35 -12.34
C ASP A 132 -2.27 -1.62 -13.70
N ARG A 133 -2.56 -2.36 -14.78
CA ARG A 133 -2.74 -1.75 -16.11
C ARG A 133 -3.97 -0.86 -16.17
N LEU A 134 -5.06 -1.26 -15.52
CA LEU A 134 -6.32 -0.52 -15.50
C LEU A 134 -6.19 0.76 -14.71
N ASP A 135 -5.69 0.71 -13.47
CA ASP A 135 -5.55 1.91 -12.62
C ASP A 135 -4.56 2.90 -13.22
N GLY A 136 -3.42 2.44 -13.75
CA GLY A 136 -2.47 3.28 -14.47
C GLY A 136 -3.05 3.93 -15.73
N THR A 137 -3.93 3.23 -16.46
CA THR A 137 -4.61 3.79 -17.64
C THR A 137 -5.66 4.83 -17.23
N LEU A 138 -6.43 4.57 -16.19
CA LEU A 138 -7.40 5.50 -15.65
C LEU A 138 -6.73 6.73 -15.00
N ALA A 139 -5.62 6.52 -14.28
CA ALA A 139 -4.85 7.63 -13.68
C ALA A 139 -4.31 8.60 -14.73
N ARG A 140 -3.89 8.10 -15.90
CA ARG A 140 -3.45 8.96 -17.02
C ARG A 140 -4.57 9.76 -17.67
N ARG A 141 -5.82 9.30 -17.56
CA ARG A 141 -7.02 9.99 -18.07
C ARG A 141 -7.64 10.96 -17.06
N THR A 142 -7.29 10.81 -15.80
CA THR A 142 -7.68 11.69 -14.69
C THR A 142 -6.45 12.43 -14.20
N GLN A 143 -6.62 13.51 -13.47
CA GLN A 143 -5.45 14.17 -12.87
C GLN A 143 -4.88 13.26 -11.75
N PRO A 144 -3.61 12.84 -11.82
CA PRO A 144 -3.00 12.02 -10.79
C PRO A 144 -2.93 12.78 -9.46
N THR A 145 -2.97 12.05 -8.34
CA THR A 145 -2.81 12.60 -6.98
C THR A 145 -1.60 11.95 -6.32
N MET A 146 -1.00 12.63 -5.33
CA MET A 146 0.05 12.03 -4.52
C MET A 146 -0.48 10.85 -3.70
N PHE A 147 -1.74 10.93 -3.26
CA PHE A 147 -2.40 9.78 -2.65
C PHE A 147 -2.35 8.55 -3.56
N GLY A 148 -2.72 8.71 -4.84
CA GLY A 148 -2.68 7.62 -5.81
C GLY A 148 -1.28 7.05 -6.02
N PHE A 149 -0.29 7.92 -6.12
CA PHE A 149 1.10 7.51 -6.27
C PHE A 149 1.60 6.63 -5.12
N TYR A 150 1.33 7.04 -3.87
CA TYR A 150 1.73 6.23 -2.71
C TYR A 150 0.84 5.00 -2.50
N ALA A 151 -0.46 5.13 -2.74
CA ALA A 151 -1.40 4.01 -2.62
C ALA A 151 -1.05 2.88 -3.59
N ASP A 152 -0.69 3.21 -4.83
CA ASP A 152 -0.27 2.25 -5.85
C ASP A 152 1.03 1.54 -5.45
N ALA A 153 2.06 2.30 -5.09
CA ALA A 153 3.34 1.75 -4.65
C ALA A 153 3.21 0.83 -3.42
N LEU A 154 2.39 1.21 -2.44
CA LEU A 154 2.16 0.42 -1.24
C LEU A 154 1.26 -0.80 -1.53
N ALA A 155 0.28 -0.67 -2.40
CA ALA A 155 -0.57 -1.77 -2.85
C ALA A 155 0.27 -2.86 -3.53
N ASP A 156 1.17 -2.46 -4.43
CA ASP A 156 2.10 -3.37 -5.07
C ASP A 156 3.05 -4.03 -4.05
N ALA A 157 3.67 -3.25 -3.19
CA ALA A 157 4.55 -3.78 -2.15
C ALA A 157 3.82 -4.80 -1.27
N ALA A 158 2.60 -4.50 -0.84
CA ALA A 158 1.80 -5.38 -0.01
C ALA A 158 1.39 -6.67 -0.75
N PHE A 159 0.81 -6.52 -1.94
CA PHE A 159 0.30 -7.66 -2.71
C PHE A 159 1.41 -8.61 -3.18
N TRP A 160 2.47 -8.08 -3.82
CA TRP A 160 3.53 -8.92 -4.38
C TRP A 160 4.38 -9.57 -3.30
N THR A 161 4.62 -8.88 -2.19
CA THR A 161 5.26 -9.48 -1.01
C THR A 161 4.42 -10.63 -0.46
N TRP A 162 3.11 -10.44 -0.28
CA TRP A 162 2.20 -11.50 0.16
C TRP A 162 2.20 -12.68 -0.82
N LEU A 163 2.08 -12.42 -2.13
CA LEU A 163 2.05 -13.47 -3.15
C LEU A 163 3.34 -14.30 -3.13
N GLY A 164 4.49 -13.63 -3.11
CA GLY A 164 5.78 -14.29 -3.07
C GLY A 164 6.00 -15.10 -1.79
N VAL A 165 5.72 -14.53 -0.64
CA VAL A 165 5.91 -15.23 0.64
C VAL A 165 4.95 -16.40 0.80
N ARG A 166 3.69 -16.25 0.35
CA ARG A 166 2.63 -17.24 0.59
C ARG A 166 2.60 -18.36 -0.44
N HIS A 167 2.81 -18.03 -1.71
CA HIS A 167 2.55 -18.95 -2.83
C HIS A 167 3.80 -19.42 -3.56
N GLU A 168 4.93 -18.72 -3.43
CA GLU A 168 6.15 -19.11 -4.12
C GLU A 168 6.90 -20.22 -3.32
N PRO A 169 7.15 -21.40 -3.92
CA PRO A 169 7.88 -22.47 -3.23
C PRO A 169 9.39 -22.20 -3.14
N SER A 170 9.97 -21.46 -4.10
CA SER A 170 11.40 -21.18 -4.14
C SER A 170 11.81 -20.17 -3.06
N PRO A 171 12.74 -20.52 -2.15
CA PRO A 171 13.21 -19.58 -1.13
C PRO A 171 13.91 -18.37 -1.73
N TRP A 172 14.62 -18.54 -2.84
CA TRP A 172 15.33 -17.45 -3.53
C TRP A 172 14.35 -16.43 -4.12
N LEU A 173 13.24 -16.87 -4.72
CA LEU A 173 12.23 -15.96 -5.24
C LEU A 173 11.47 -15.27 -4.11
N ARG A 174 11.27 -15.90 -2.95
CA ARG A 174 10.74 -15.21 -1.76
C ARG A 174 11.68 -14.10 -1.30
N VAL A 175 12.97 -14.39 -1.19
CA VAL A 175 13.97 -13.37 -0.82
C VAL A 175 14.02 -12.26 -1.85
N ALA A 176 14.04 -12.59 -3.14
CA ALA A 176 14.01 -11.60 -4.22
C ALA A 176 12.76 -10.70 -4.14
N THR A 177 11.60 -11.29 -3.83
CA THR A 177 10.34 -10.54 -3.65
C THR A 177 10.42 -9.58 -2.47
N LEU A 178 10.91 -10.04 -1.32
CA LEU A 178 11.11 -9.19 -0.14
C LEU A 178 12.09 -8.05 -0.43
N ALA A 179 13.19 -8.36 -1.13
CA ALA A 179 14.20 -7.37 -1.52
C ALA A 179 13.63 -6.34 -2.50
N ALA A 180 12.81 -6.77 -3.46
CA ALA A 180 12.24 -5.87 -4.46
C ALA A 180 11.14 -4.94 -3.91
N TRP A 181 10.35 -5.41 -2.95
CA TRP A 181 9.13 -4.71 -2.51
C TRP A 181 9.19 -4.20 -1.08
N ALA A 182 9.57 -5.04 -0.12
CA ALA A 182 9.59 -4.65 1.29
C ALA A 182 10.83 -3.84 1.64
N ALA A 183 12.00 -4.22 1.16
CA ALA A 183 13.26 -3.56 1.51
C ALA A 183 13.30 -2.08 1.12
N PRO A 184 12.84 -1.64 -0.08
CA PRO A 184 12.80 -0.23 -0.43
C PRO A 184 11.91 0.61 0.49
N VAL A 185 10.74 0.09 0.87
CA VAL A 185 9.83 0.77 1.80
C VAL A 185 10.49 0.95 3.16
N VAL A 186 11.09 -0.11 3.70
CA VAL A 186 11.82 -0.06 4.98
C VAL A 186 13.00 0.89 4.90
N ALA A 187 13.79 0.84 3.83
CA ALA A 187 14.97 1.68 3.65
C ALA A 187 14.63 3.17 3.59
N VAL A 188 13.60 3.53 2.80
CA VAL A 188 13.14 4.93 2.67
C VAL A 188 12.57 5.43 4.00
N THR A 189 11.76 4.62 4.68
CA THR A 189 11.21 4.99 6.00
C THR A 189 12.32 5.18 7.03
N ALA A 190 13.25 4.24 7.12
CA ALA A 190 14.39 4.34 8.05
C ALA A 190 15.28 5.56 7.74
N ALA A 191 15.55 5.83 6.46
CA ALA A 191 16.31 6.99 6.05
C ALA A 191 15.60 8.30 6.42
N SER A 192 14.29 8.39 6.22
CA SER A 192 13.47 9.56 6.56
C SER A 192 13.49 9.83 8.07
N VAL A 193 13.29 8.79 8.88
CA VAL A 193 13.36 8.90 10.35
C VAL A 193 14.76 9.35 10.80
N ARG A 194 15.83 8.77 10.23
CA ARG A 194 17.22 9.13 10.60
C ARG A 194 17.58 10.55 10.19
N LYS A 195 17.17 10.99 9.01
CA LYS A 195 17.42 12.35 8.51
C LYS A 195 16.56 13.40 9.22
N GLY A 196 15.39 13.02 9.71
CA GLY A 196 14.39 13.95 10.24
C GLY A 196 13.64 14.72 9.16
N GLU A 197 13.59 14.17 7.95
CA GLU A 197 12.89 14.73 6.77
C GLU A 197 12.50 13.59 5.82
N MET A 198 11.48 13.79 5.01
CA MET A 198 11.07 12.81 4.00
C MET A 198 12.13 12.65 2.91
N VAL A 199 12.65 11.45 2.77
CA VAL A 199 13.59 11.09 1.71
C VAL A 199 12.82 10.60 0.49
N GLU A 200 13.16 11.15 -0.67
CA GLU A 200 12.60 10.67 -1.93
C GLU A 200 13.18 9.31 -2.31
N SER A 201 12.31 8.38 -2.68
CA SER A 201 12.74 7.09 -3.19
C SER A 201 13.40 7.26 -4.57
N PRO A 202 14.57 6.66 -4.82
CA PRO A 202 15.17 6.65 -6.15
C PRO A 202 14.28 5.87 -7.12
N ARG A 203 13.56 6.60 -7.97
CA ARG A 203 12.41 6.13 -8.77
C ARG A 203 12.74 5.14 -9.89
N PHE A 204 13.97 5.01 -10.35
CA PHE A 204 14.26 4.36 -11.63
C PHE A 204 15.00 3.03 -11.58
N LEU A 205 15.84 2.78 -10.59
CA LEU A 205 16.68 1.58 -10.55
C LEU A 205 15.96 0.32 -10.05
N LEU A 206 14.91 0.48 -9.26
CA LEU A 206 14.18 -0.63 -8.61
C LEU A 206 12.95 -1.08 -9.40
N LEU A 207 12.38 -0.24 -10.29
CA LEU A 207 11.12 -0.54 -10.98
C LEU A 207 11.23 -1.64 -12.06
N ARG A 208 12.35 -1.72 -12.80
CA ARG A 208 12.51 -2.71 -13.86
C ARG A 208 12.65 -4.15 -13.35
N PRO A 209 13.52 -4.43 -12.36
CA PRO A 209 13.59 -5.77 -11.76
C PRO A 209 12.28 -6.20 -11.10
N ALA A 210 11.61 -5.26 -10.44
CA ALA A 210 10.32 -5.52 -9.80
C ALA A 210 9.23 -5.89 -10.82
N ALA A 211 9.13 -5.16 -11.93
CA ALA A 211 8.16 -5.46 -12.99
C ALA A 211 8.39 -6.85 -13.62
N ALA A 212 9.65 -7.23 -13.86
CA ALA A 212 9.98 -8.57 -14.34
C ALA A 212 9.57 -9.65 -13.32
N LEU A 213 9.84 -9.40 -12.04
CA LEU A 213 9.49 -10.31 -10.95
C LEU A 213 7.97 -10.48 -10.80
N GLN A 214 7.18 -9.42 -11.02
CA GLN A 214 5.71 -9.50 -11.06
C GLN A 214 5.22 -10.52 -12.08
N VAL A 215 5.74 -10.42 -13.31
CA VAL A 215 5.39 -11.34 -14.40
C VAL A 215 5.80 -12.77 -14.04
N VAL A 216 7.02 -12.97 -13.53
CA VAL A 216 7.49 -14.29 -13.11
C VAL A 216 6.58 -14.88 -12.04
N LEU A 217 6.25 -14.14 -11.00
CA LEU A 217 5.38 -14.60 -9.91
C LEU A 217 3.96 -14.91 -10.41
N ALA A 218 3.39 -14.08 -11.29
CA ALA A 218 2.08 -14.30 -11.86
C ALA A 218 2.04 -15.58 -12.72
N VAL A 219 3.03 -15.78 -13.60
CA VAL A 219 3.15 -16.98 -14.41
C VAL A 219 3.35 -18.23 -13.56
N ARG A 220 4.22 -18.17 -12.55
CA ARG A 220 4.43 -19.30 -11.65
C ARG A 220 3.20 -19.63 -10.82
N THR A 221 2.44 -18.64 -10.38
CA THR A 221 1.17 -18.86 -9.67
C THR A 221 0.14 -19.55 -10.56
N LEU A 222 0.11 -19.24 -11.87
CA LEU A 222 -0.75 -19.93 -12.83
C LEU A 222 -0.40 -21.42 -13.01
N HIS A 223 0.90 -21.75 -13.00
CA HIS A 223 1.38 -23.11 -13.25
C HIS A 223 1.43 -23.97 -11.99
N ASN A 224 1.60 -23.35 -10.81
CA ASN A 224 1.62 -24.07 -9.55
C ASN A 224 0.21 -24.54 -9.19
N ARG A 225 -0.06 -25.84 -9.38
CA ARG A 225 -1.29 -26.47 -8.87
C ARG A 225 -1.29 -26.34 -7.35
N PRO A 226 -2.39 -25.90 -6.71
CA PRO A 226 -2.51 -25.97 -5.26
C PRO A 226 -2.33 -27.44 -4.84
N SER A 227 -1.30 -27.70 -4.04
CA SER A 227 -1.09 -29.06 -3.50
C SER A 227 -2.30 -29.42 -2.64
N PRO A 228 -2.97 -30.58 -2.86
CA PRO A 228 -4.17 -30.96 -2.11
C PRO A 228 -3.96 -31.03 -0.59
N HIS A 229 -2.71 -31.24 -0.15
CA HIS A 229 -2.34 -31.24 1.27
C HIS A 229 -2.43 -29.88 2.00
N ARG A 230 -2.37 -28.75 1.29
CA ARG A 230 -2.53 -27.41 1.92
C ARG A 230 -3.98 -26.99 2.10
N ALA A 231 -4.89 -27.52 1.28
CA ALA A 231 -6.32 -27.28 1.43
C ALA A 231 -6.89 -28.00 2.67
N ALA A 232 -6.36 -29.19 3.02
CA ALA A 232 -6.77 -29.93 4.20
C ALA A 232 -6.30 -29.28 5.52
N ALA A 233 -5.10 -28.68 5.55
CA ALA A 233 -4.57 -28.04 6.76
C ALA A 233 -5.27 -26.71 7.11
N SER A 234 -5.90 -26.03 6.15
CA SER A 234 -6.65 -24.80 6.43
C SER A 234 -8.03 -25.07 7.05
N ASN A 235 -8.59 -26.27 6.87
CA ASN A 235 -9.87 -26.67 7.46
C ASN A 235 -9.77 -27.16 8.92
N THR A 236 -8.60 -27.56 9.39
CA THR A 236 -8.41 -28.08 10.76
C THR A 236 -8.14 -26.99 11.82
N HIS A 237 -7.86 -25.74 11.43
CA HIS A 237 -7.64 -24.63 12.36
C HIS A 237 -8.86 -23.69 12.49
N GLY A 238 -10.03 -24.14 12.04
CA GLY A 238 -11.30 -23.38 12.13
C GLY A 238 -12.23 -23.82 13.26
N ILE A 239 -11.79 -24.74 14.13
CA ILE A 239 -12.58 -25.22 15.28
C ILE A 239 -11.70 -25.21 16.52
N ALA A 240 -11.51 -24.06 17.11
CA ALA A 240 -11.17 -23.81 18.50
C ALA A 240 -11.31 -22.30 18.80
#